data_318beb0f92fddb0f575e923f22e026d1
#
_entry.id   318beb0f92fddb0f575e923f22e026d1
#
_cell.length_a   1.000
_cell.length_b   1.000
_cell.length_c   1.000
_cell.angle_alpha   90.00
_cell.angle_beta   90.00
_cell.angle_gamma   90.00
#
_symmetry.space_group_name_H-M   'P 1'
#
loop_
_entity.id
_entity.type
_entity.pdbx_description
1 polymer ?
#
loop_
_entity_poly.entity_id
_entity_poly.type
_entity_poly.pdbx_seq_one_letter_code
_entity_poly.pdbx_strand_id
1 'polypeptide(L)'
;MDKDHIFRPLYTIETLRDVDSPFIVGYDVFAQATDAATLSPMLARTEQMTGHGLKEVLVDSGYVTGIDFAQCAQAGVTLYGPWKTNDMHGPKATPLFTKAHFEWLPALETYRCPAGHLLKRVGRETCGRSGGRKEVVVRYGVPAATCRACPLRPQCTTSHKVGRSLRRSEYEDVILAHQDWMETEAAKTVYRLRKQTIELVFADFKEHRGLRRFSGHGLTRVRTELALEVLGHNLLVLHRCLRQKCNARKMESLTEQKAA
;
A
#
# COMPACT_ATOMS: atom_id res chain seq x y z
N MET A 1 -0.59 5.69 20.78
CA MET A 1 -0.64 7.12 21.08
C MET A 1 -1.27 7.80 19.88
N ASP A 2 -2.32 8.57 20.06
CA ASP A 2 -3.00 9.30 18.98
C ASP A 2 -2.24 10.57 18.58
N LYS A 3 -2.80 11.35 17.63
CA LYS A 3 -2.19 12.61 17.17
C LYS A 3 -2.05 13.66 18.27
N ASP A 4 -2.81 13.53 19.34
CA ASP A 4 -2.80 14.43 20.49
C ASP A 4 -1.88 13.92 21.62
N HIS A 5 -1.03 12.92 21.35
CA HIS A 5 -0.14 12.26 22.30
C HIS A 5 -0.84 11.60 23.49
N ILE A 6 -2.12 11.25 23.35
CA ILE A 6 -2.91 10.57 24.38
C ILE A 6 -2.96 9.06 24.07
N PHE A 7 -2.80 8.24 25.11
CA PHE A 7 -2.99 6.79 24.99
C PHE A 7 -4.49 6.47 24.97
N ARG A 8 -5.02 6.16 23.78
CA ARG A 8 -6.41 5.70 23.58
C ARG A 8 -6.40 4.37 22.84
N PRO A 9 -7.40 3.50 23.06
CA PRO A 9 -7.62 2.38 22.17
C PRO A 9 -7.90 2.91 20.76
N LEU A 10 -7.02 2.59 19.82
CA LEU A 10 -7.18 2.97 18.42
C LEU A 10 -7.56 1.73 17.62
N TYR A 11 -8.54 1.90 16.76
CA TYR A 11 -8.97 0.88 15.81
C TYR A 11 -8.84 1.44 14.40
N THR A 12 -8.13 0.70 13.55
CA THR A 12 -8.08 0.95 12.12
C THR A 12 -9.16 0.14 11.46
N ILE A 13 -10.05 0.80 10.73
CA ILE A 13 -11.11 0.18 9.94
C ILE A 13 -10.60 0.00 8.54
N GLU A 14 -10.67 -1.22 8.04
CA GLU A 14 -10.32 -1.57 6.67
C GLU A 14 -11.53 -2.06 5.92
N THR A 15 -11.69 -1.61 4.68
CA THR A 15 -12.73 -2.07 3.77
C THR A 15 -12.16 -2.30 2.38
N LEU A 16 -12.61 -3.37 1.74
CA LEU A 16 -12.38 -3.63 0.32
C LEU A 16 -13.69 -3.46 -0.42
N ARG A 17 -13.70 -2.54 -1.38
CA ARG A 17 -14.82 -2.31 -2.27
C ARG A 17 -14.48 -2.88 -3.64
N ASP A 18 -15.46 -3.50 -4.28
CA ASP A 18 -15.37 -3.89 -5.68
C ASP A 18 -15.23 -2.63 -6.57
N VAL A 19 -14.34 -2.67 -7.56
CA VAL A 19 -14.08 -1.54 -8.47
C VAL A 19 -15.25 -1.33 -9.43
N ASP A 20 -15.87 -2.40 -9.89
CA ASP A 20 -16.95 -2.37 -10.88
C ASP A 20 -18.32 -2.15 -10.25
N SER A 21 -18.43 -2.29 -8.94
CA SER A 21 -19.67 -2.10 -8.22
C SER A 21 -19.47 -1.37 -6.88
N PRO A 22 -20.51 -0.74 -6.32
CA PRO A 22 -20.39 -0.09 -5.01
C PRO A 22 -20.44 -1.05 -3.82
N PHE A 23 -20.40 -2.37 -4.02
CA PHE A 23 -20.42 -3.34 -2.92
C PHE A 23 -19.11 -3.39 -2.15
N ILE A 24 -19.22 -3.45 -0.82
CA ILE A 24 -18.10 -3.77 0.06
C ILE A 24 -17.99 -5.30 0.12
N VAL A 25 -16.88 -5.83 -0.38
CA VAL A 25 -16.62 -7.27 -0.50
C VAL A 25 -15.74 -7.82 0.62
N GLY A 26 -15.05 -6.94 1.33
CA GLY A 26 -14.24 -7.31 2.47
C GLY A 26 -14.17 -6.19 3.51
N TYR A 27 -14.09 -6.55 4.79
CA TYR A 27 -13.90 -5.59 5.88
C TYR A 27 -13.29 -6.27 7.10
N ASP A 28 -12.50 -5.52 7.85
CA ASP A 28 -12.05 -5.90 9.19
C ASP A 28 -11.70 -4.68 10.04
N VAL A 29 -11.43 -4.93 11.32
CA VAL A 29 -10.95 -3.94 12.28
C VAL A 29 -9.67 -4.44 12.92
N PHE A 30 -8.65 -3.61 12.92
CA PHE A 30 -7.36 -3.88 13.52
C PHE A 30 -7.12 -2.99 14.75
N ALA A 31 -6.66 -3.59 15.85
CA ALA A 31 -6.32 -2.85 17.07
C ALA A 31 -4.93 -2.24 16.96
N GLN A 32 -4.75 -1.35 15.98
CA GLN A 32 -3.49 -0.64 15.71
C GLN A 32 -3.78 0.74 15.12
N ALA A 33 -2.78 1.62 15.14
CA ALA A 33 -2.91 3.01 14.70
C ALA A 33 -2.49 3.24 13.24
N THR A 34 -2.04 2.20 12.53
CA THR A 34 -1.50 2.32 11.16
C THR A 34 -2.01 1.18 10.29
N ASP A 35 -2.07 1.42 8.99
CA ASP A 35 -2.50 0.46 7.99
C ASP A 35 -1.40 -0.58 7.64
N ALA A 36 -0.21 -0.39 8.20
CA ALA A 36 0.91 -1.28 7.93
C ALA A 36 0.64 -2.70 8.43
N ALA A 37 0.88 -3.70 7.60
CA ALA A 37 0.66 -5.12 7.86
C ALA A 37 -0.81 -5.57 7.91
N THR A 38 -1.77 -4.74 7.50
CA THR A 38 -3.18 -5.11 7.43
C THR A 38 -3.56 -5.75 6.09
N LEU A 39 -2.78 -5.53 5.03
CA LEU A 39 -3.12 -5.97 3.68
C LEU A 39 -3.32 -7.49 3.59
N SER A 40 -2.31 -8.29 3.95
CA SER A 40 -2.42 -9.76 3.82
C SER A 40 -3.55 -10.36 4.67
N PRO A 41 -3.77 -9.96 5.94
CA PRO A 41 -4.94 -10.37 6.69
C PRO A 41 -6.26 -9.98 6.03
N MET A 42 -6.35 -8.79 5.42
CA MET A 42 -7.54 -8.34 4.70
C MET A 42 -7.82 -9.16 3.46
N LEU A 43 -6.80 -9.49 2.66
CA LEU A 43 -6.96 -10.36 1.49
C LEU A 43 -7.48 -11.73 1.90
N ALA A 44 -6.86 -12.37 2.89
CA ALA A 44 -7.29 -13.67 3.41
C ALA A 44 -8.72 -13.62 3.98
N ARG A 45 -9.06 -12.55 4.71
CA ARG A 45 -10.41 -12.36 5.25
C ARG A 45 -11.44 -12.19 4.15
N THR A 46 -11.13 -11.44 3.10
CA THR A 46 -12.03 -11.23 1.96
C THR A 46 -12.25 -12.53 1.20
N GLU A 47 -11.22 -13.32 0.99
CA GLU A 47 -11.34 -14.65 0.37
C GLU A 47 -12.25 -15.57 1.18
N GLN A 48 -12.12 -15.60 2.51
CA GLN A 48 -13.02 -16.35 3.39
C GLN A 48 -14.48 -15.88 3.28
N MET A 49 -14.71 -14.57 3.14
CA MET A 49 -16.07 -14.01 3.05
C MET A 49 -16.73 -14.23 1.70
N THR A 50 -15.96 -14.16 0.62
CA THR A 50 -16.49 -14.23 -0.76
C THR A 50 -16.42 -15.65 -1.35
N GLY A 51 -15.57 -16.51 -0.80
CA GLY A 51 -15.26 -17.82 -1.37
C GLY A 51 -14.39 -17.76 -2.62
N HIS A 52 -13.85 -16.58 -2.96
CA HIS A 52 -13.04 -16.35 -4.15
C HIS A 52 -11.77 -15.59 -3.82
N GLY A 53 -10.64 -16.05 -4.38
CA GLY A 53 -9.37 -15.33 -4.31
C GLY A 53 -9.42 -14.04 -5.12
N LEU A 54 -8.79 -12.99 -4.60
CA LEU A 54 -8.65 -11.72 -5.31
C LEU A 54 -7.55 -11.83 -6.37
N LYS A 55 -7.79 -11.25 -7.54
CA LYS A 55 -6.79 -11.20 -8.63
C LYS A 55 -6.02 -9.87 -8.62
N GLU A 56 -6.71 -8.80 -8.26
CA GLU A 56 -6.19 -7.44 -8.30
C GLU A 56 -6.61 -6.68 -7.06
N VAL A 57 -5.75 -5.83 -6.53
CA VAL A 57 -6.06 -4.97 -5.38
C VAL A 57 -5.41 -3.60 -5.53
N LEU A 58 -6.19 -2.55 -5.26
CA LEU A 58 -5.76 -1.16 -5.28
C LEU A 58 -5.64 -0.66 -3.84
N VAL A 59 -4.45 -0.18 -3.45
CA VAL A 59 -4.18 0.26 -2.07
C VAL A 59 -3.47 1.60 -2.04
N ASP A 60 -3.51 2.26 -0.88
CA ASP A 60 -2.69 3.44 -0.64
C ASP A 60 -1.25 3.04 -0.27
N SER A 61 -0.34 3.99 -0.40
CA SER A 61 1.07 3.82 -0.03
C SER A 61 1.29 3.44 1.44
N GLY A 62 0.32 3.68 2.33
CA GLY A 62 0.37 3.28 3.74
C GLY A 62 0.35 1.78 3.96
N TYR A 63 -0.26 1.05 3.05
CA TYR A 63 -0.43 -0.42 3.12
C TYR A 63 0.78 -1.21 2.63
N VAL A 64 1.67 -0.58 1.85
CA VAL A 64 2.62 -1.31 1.01
C VAL A 64 3.99 -1.39 1.67
N THR A 65 4.46 -2.60 1.90
CA THR A 65 5.84 -2.91 2.28
C THR A 65 6.44 -3.93 1.30
N GLY A 66 7.76 -4.12 1.33
CA GLY A 66 8.42 -5.13 0.50
C GLY A 66 7.86 -6.54 0.72
N ILE A 67 7.45 -6.84 1.95
CA ILE A 67 6.82 -8.11 2.31
C ILE A 67 5.45 -8.26 1.62
N ASP A 68 4.64 -7.19 1.60
CA ASP A 68 3.31 -7.22 0.98
C ASP A 68 3.41 -7.45 -0.54
N PHE A 69 4.38 -6.83 -1.21
CA PHE A 69 4.65 -7.10 -2.62
C PHE A 69 5.02 -8.56 -2.87
N ALA A 70 5.94 -9.11 -2.07
CA ALA A 70 6.35 -10.50 -2.22
C ALA A 70 5.20 -11.47 -1.97
N GLN A 71 4.37 -11.21 -0.95
CA GLN A 71 3.22 -12.04 -0.64
C GLN A 71 2.13 -11.98 -1.73
N CYS A 72 1.82 -10.78 -2.24
CA CYS A 72 0.88 -10.63 -3.35
C CYS A 72 1.40 -11.34 -4.62
N ALA A 73 2.67 -11.16 -4.96
CA ALA A 73 3.28 -11.83 -6.10
C ALA A 73 3.23 -13.36 -5.97
N GLN A 74 3.51 -13.90 -4.77
CA GLN A 74 3.44 -15.33 -4.49
C GLN A 74 2.01 -15.87 -4.57
N ALA A 75 1.02 -15.07 -4.15
CA ALA A 75 -0.40 -15.42 -4.23
C ALA A 75 -1.02 -15.18 -5.62
N GLY A 76 -0.26 -14.66 -6.58
CA GLY A 76 -0.78 -14.31 -7.91
C GLY A 76 -1.72 -13.11 -7.91
N VAL A 77 -1.63 -12.24 -6.91
CA VAL A 77 -2.44 -11.02 -6.77
C VAL A 77 -1.67 -9.83 -7.33
N THR A 78 -2.24 -9.15 -8.31
CA THR A 78 -1.67 -7.90 -8.83
C THR A 78 -1.98 -6.75 -7.88
N LEU A 79 -0.94 -6.17 -7.29
CA LEU A 79 -1.04 -5.07 -6.35
C LEU A 79 -0.84 -3.72 -7.05
N TYR A 80 -1.82 -2.83 -6.99
CA TYR A 80 -1.73 -1.44 -7.46
C TYR A 80 -1.57 -0.51 -6.25
N GLY A 81 -0.39 0.00 -6.03
CA GLY A 81 -0.09 0.90 -4.92
C GLY A 81 1.30 1.54 -5.06
N PRO A 82 1.45 2.84 -4.76
CA PRO A 82 2.73 3.50 -4.93
C PRO A 82 3.70 3.10 -3.83
N TRP A 83 4.92 2.78 -4.22
CA TRP A 83 6.03 2.63 -3.28
C TRP A 83 6.54 4.00 -2.84
N LYS A 84 6.62 4.23 -1.54
CA LYS A 84 7.29 5.44 -1.01
C LYS A 84 8.79 5.19 -0.91
N THR A 85 9.55 5.83 -1.77
CA THR A 85 11.00 5.92 -1.60
C THR A 85 11.31 6.84 -0.43
N ASN A 86 11.93 6.30 0.63
CA ASN A 86 12.44 7.11 1.73
C ASN A 86 13.85 7.67 1.43
N ASP A 87 14.08 8.09 0.20
CA ASP A 87 15.37 8.65 -0.23
C ASP A 87 15.60 10.12 0.24
N MET A 88 14.99 10.49 1.34
CA MET A 88 15.17 11.79 1.99
C MET A 88 16.52 11.86 2.74
N HIS A 89 17.61 11.82 2.00
CA HIS A 89 18.94 12.00 2.57
C HIS A 89 19.54 13.31 2.10
N GLY A 90 19.44 14.33 2.91
CA GLY A 90 20.14 15.59 2.72
C GLY A 90 19.28 16.84 3.03
N PRO A 91 19.89 17.98 3.25
CA PRO A 91 19.16 19.24 3.36
C PRO A 91 18.41 19.50 2.04
N LYS A 92 17.21 20.02 2.14
CA LYS A 92 16.30 20.29 0.99
C LYS A 92 16.91 21.14 -0.12
N ALA A 93 18.02 21.84 0.17
CA ALA A 93 18.68 22.74 -0.76
C ALA A 93 19.72 22.08 -1.70
N THR A 94 20.16 20.84 -1.43
CA THR A 94 21.19 20.19 -2.28
C THR A 94 20.73 18.76 -2.56
N PRO A 95 20.30 18.46 -3.80
CA PRO A 95 19.91 17.09 -4.15
C PRO A 95 21.14 16.19 -4.12
N LEU A 96 21.19 15.29 -3.17
CA LEU A 96 22.21 14.24 -3.11
C LEU A 96 21.85 13.08 -4.04
N PHE A 97 22.85 12.34 -4.50
CA PHE A 97 22.63 11.10 -5.23
C PHE A 97 21.76 10.16 -4.42
N THR A 98 20.61 9.80 -4.98
CA THR A 98 19.70 8.77 -4.45
C THR A 98 20.23 7.39 -4.81
N LYS A 99 19.61 6.35 -4.31
CA LYS A 99 19.97 4.96 -4.62
C LYS A 99 19.92 4.66 -6.12
N ALA A 100 19.01 5.29 -6.86
CA ALA A 100 18.86 5.14 -8.31
C ALA A 100 20.10 5.57 -9.12
N HIS A 101 20.98 6.40 -8.55
CA HIS A 101 22.24 6.78 -9.20
C HIS A 101 23.34 5.72 -9.05
N PHE A 102 23.07 4.65 -8.29
CA PHE A 102 24.03 3.57 -8.05
C PHE A 102 23.60 2.33 -8.84
N GLU A 103 24.47 1.82 -9.67
CA GLU A 103 24.21 0.65 -10.49
C GLU A 103 24.33 -0.62 -9.65
N TRP A 104 23.32 -1.46 -9.64
CA TRP A 104 23.38 -2.80 -9.07
C TRP A 104 24.04 -3.75 -10.05
N LEU A 105 25.06 -4.50 -9.60
CA LEU A 105 25.79 -5.50 -10.38
C LEU A 105 25.43 -6.90 -9.86
N PRO A 106 24.44 -7.60 -10.44
CA PRO A 106 23.96 -8.88 -9.93
C PRO A 106 25.04 -9.95 -9.84
N ALA A 107 25.90 -10.04 -10.86
CA ALA A 107 26.99 -11.03 -10.90
C ALA A 107 28.03 -10.88 -9.77
N LEU A 108 28.17 -9.69 -9.21
CA LEU A 108 29.09 -9.39 -8.12
C LEU A 108 28.38 -9.15 -6.79
N GLU A 109 27.06 -9.21 -6.78
CA GLU A 109 26.21 -8.85 -5.62
C GLU A 109 26.66 -7.55 -4.95
N THR A 110 26.91 -6.49 -5.75
CA THR A 110 27.40 -5.21 -5.25
C THR A 110 26.86 -4.02 -6.03
N TYR A 111 27.03 -2.83 -5.47
CA TYR A 111 26.70 -1.58 -6.16
C TYR A 111 27.96 -0.90 -6.71
N ARG A 112 27.83 -0.25 -7.86
CA ARG A 112 28.81 0.69 -8.39
C ARG A 112 28.31 2.11 -8.15
N CYS A 113 29.12 2.97 -7.55
CA CYS A 113 28.77 4.37 -7.36
C CYS A 113 29.01 5.20 -8.64
N PRO A 114 28.45 6.44 -8.75
CA PRO A 114 28.67 7.31 -9.91
C PRO A 114 30.14 7.65 -10.22
N ALA A 115 31.03 7.54 -9.21
CA ALA A 115 32.49 7.70 -9.39
C ALA A 115 33.20 6.38 -9.75
N GLY A 116 32.47 5.29 -10.05
CA GLY A 116 33.02 4.00 -10.46
C GLY A 116 33.48 3.07 -9.33
N HIS A 117 33.41 3.48 -8.06
CA HIS A 117 33.85 2.61 -6.95
C HIS A 117 32.78 1.57 -6.60
N LEU A 118 33.23 0.34 -6.26
CA LEU A 118 32.37 -0.72 -5.81
C LEU A 118 32.06 -0.60 -4.32
N LEU A 119 30.79 -0.72 -3.95
CA LEU A 119 30.31 -0.74 -2.56
C LEU A 119 30.36 -2.18 -2.05
N LYS A 120 31.32 -2.52 -1.23
CA LYS A 120 31.43 -3.85 -0.65
C LYS A 120 30.35 -4.08 0.41
N ARG A 121 29.91 -5.33 0.57
CA ARG A 121 29.03 -5.71 1.67
C ARG A 121 29.72 -5.46 3.01
N VAL A 122 29.10 -4.62 3.85
CA VAL A 122 29.64 -4.21 5.16
C VAL A 122 28.82 -4.72 6.33
N GLY A 123 27.64 -5.28 6.08
CA GLY A 123 26.82 -5.87 7.12
C GLY A 123 25.50 -6.43 6.60
N ARG A 124 24.88 -7.27 7.44
CA ARG A 124 23.54 -7.80 7.27
C ARG A 124 22.79 -7.61 8.58
N GLU A 125 21.59 -7.11 8.52
CA GLU A 125 20.76 -6.88 9.69
C GLU A 125 19.33 -7.36 9.43
N THR A 126 18.67 -7.83 10.48
CA THR A 126 17.24 -8.16 10.43
C THR A 126 16.49 -7.00 11.05
N CYS A 127 15.70 -6.32 10.23
CA CYS A 127 14.90 -5.18 10.65
C CYS A 127 13.50 -5.65 11.02
N GLY A 128 13.04 -5.26 12.22
CA GLY A 128 11.63 -5.41 12.60
C GLY A 128 10.74 -4.51 11.74
N ARG A 129 9.58 -5.01 11.33
CA ARG A 129 8.54 -4.29 10.60
C ARG A 129 7.23 -4.34 11.36
N SER A 130 6.29 -3.51 10.98
CA SER A 130 4.95 -3.51 11.57
C SER A 130 4.30 -4.89 11.54
N GLY A 131 3.48 -5.21 12.53
CA GLY A 131 2.83 -6.51 12.65
C GLY A 131 3.76 -7.64 13.07
N GLY A 132 4.92 -7.33 13.69
CA GLY A 132 5.89 -8.34 14.12
C GLY A 132 6.67 -9.00 12.99
N ARG A 133 6.49 -8.53 11.75
CA ARG A 133 7.21 -9.03 10.57
C ARG A 133 8.69 -8.66 10.63
N LYS A 134 9.51 -9.44 9.94
CA LYS A 134 10.96 -9.22 9.86
C LYS A 134 11.40 -9.16 8.41
N GLU A 135 12.37 -8.32 8.13
CA GLU A 135 12.96 -8.13 6.81
C GLU A 135 14.49 -8.15 6.94
N VAL A 136 15.13 -8.86 6.03
CA VAL A 136 16.59 -8.89 5.97
C VAL A 136 17.07 -7.76 5.06
N VAL A 137 18.00 -6.97 5.59
CA VAL A 137 18.61 -5.85 4.87
C VAL A 137 20.11 -6.02 4.85
N VAL A 138 20.69 -5.97 3.67
CA VAL A 138 22.15 -5.99 3.48
C VAL A 138 22.63 -4.55 3.29
N ARG A 139 23.69 -4.20 3.98
CA ARG A 139 24.33 -2.89 3.85
C ARG A 139 25.62 -3.00 3.02
N TYR A 140 25.71 -2.13 2.03
CA TYR A 140 26.86 -1.98 1.14
C TYR A 140 27.51 -0.63 1.37
N GLY A 141 28.83 -0.55 1.33
CA GLY A 141 29.53 0.70 1.64
C GLY A 141 30.90 0.80 1.00
N VAL A 142 31.38 2.03 0.89
CA VAL A 142 32.72 2.40 0.45
C VAL A 142 33.51 2.91 1.66
N PRO A 143 34.81 2.61 1.79
CA PRO A 143 35.64 3.16 2.85
C PRO A 143 35.61 4.70 2.88
N ALA A 144 35.63 5.29 4.06
CA ALA A 144 35.59 6.73 4.22
C ALA A 144 36.76 7.46 3.52
N ALA A 145 37.92 6.85 3.46
CA ALA A 145 39.10 7.39 2.77
C ALA A 145 38.81 7.58 1.27
N THR A 146 38.22 6.56 0.61
CA THR A 146 37.84 6.64 -0.80
C THR A 146 36.83 7.76 -1.08
N CYS A 147 35.82 7.90 -0.21
CA CYS A 147 34.83 8.97 -0.36
C CYS A 147 35.42 10.37 -0.08
N ARG A 148 36.40 10.49 0.83
CA ARG A 148 37.07 11.78 1.08
C ARG A 148 37.84 12.31 -0.12
N ALA A 149 38.46 11.43 -0.87
CA ALA A 149 39.20 11.76 -2.10
C ALA A 149 38.30 11.93 -3.35
N CYS A 150 37.02 11.63 -3.25
CA CYS A 150 36.11 11.62 -4.40
C CYS A 150 35.64 13.02 -4.78
N PRO A 151 35.77 13.46 -6.05
CA PRO A 151 35.31 14.76 -6.52
C PRO A 151 33.78 14.91 -6.48
N LEU A 152 33.02 13.81 -6.59
CA LEU A 152 31.58 13.81 -6.54
C LEU A 152 30.99 13.78 -5.10
N ARG A 153 31.87 13.81 -4.10
CA ARG A 153 31.45 13.74 -2.70
C ARG A 153 30.39 14.77 -2.30
N PRO A 154 30.50 16.06 -2.67
CA PRO A 154 29.51 17.07 -2.30
C PRO A 154 28.08 16.74 -2.76
N GLN A 155 27.95 16.03 -3.89
CA GLN A 155 26.68 15.58 -4.46
C GLN A 155 26.23 14.21 -3.92
N CYS A 156 27.08 13.53 -3.15
CA CYS A 156 26.85 12.14 -2.75
C CYS A 156 26.55 11.98 -1.27
N THR A 157 27.29 12.67 -0.39
CA THR A 157 27.11 12.52 1.06
C THR A 157 27.57 13.75 1.83
N THR A 158 26.81 14.09 2.87
CA THR A 158 27.15 15.15 3.84
C THR A 158 28.07 14.65 4.95
N SER A 159 28.23 13.33 5.12
CA SER A 159 29.03 12.76 6.20
C SER A 159 30.54 12.94 5.95
N HIS A 160 31.23 13.48 6.94
CA HIS A 160 32.68 13.60 6.94
C HIS A 160 33.38 12.40 7.57
N LYS A 161 32.67 11.61 8.38
CA LYS A 161 33.26 10.52 9.18
C LYS A 161 33.19 9.16 8.51
N VAL A 162 32.11 8.90 7.75
CA VAL A 162 31.84 7.60 7.12
C VAL A 162 31.71 7.74 5.61
N GLY A 163 32.01 6.68 4.88
CA GLY A 163 31.77 6.59 3.44
C GLY A 163 30.28 6.44 3.11
N ARG A 164 29.93 6.59 1.84
CA ARG A 164 28.58 6.35 1.37
C ARG A 164 28.20 4.89 1.58
N SER A 165 27.00 4.67 2.09
CA SER A 165 26.44 3.33 2.22
C SER A 165 25.02 3.28 1.65
N LEU A 166 24.64 2.12 1.14
CA LEU A 166 23.29 1.80 0.66
C LEU A 166 22.75 0.58 1.42
N ARG A 167 21.46 0.52 1.54
CA ARG A 167 20.72 -0.63 2.11
C ARG A 167 19.96 -1.31 0.99
N ARG A 168 20.05 -2.65 0.92
CA ARG A 168 19.29 -3.47 -0.02
C ARG A 168 18.46 -4.46 0.78
N SER A 169 17.15 -4.37 0.58
CA SER A 169 16.20 -5.33 1.13
C SER A 169 16.28 -6.66 0.39
N GLU A 170 15.91 -7.74 1.05
CA GLU A 170 15.68 -9.03 0.39
C GLU A 170 14.54 -8.98 -0.64
N TYR A 171 13.64 -8.00 -0.52
CA TYR A 171 12.51 -7.76 -1.44
C TYR A 171 12.82 -6.70 -2.51
N GLU A 172 14.05 -6.23 -2.60
CA GLU A 172 14.43 -5.11 -3.47
C GLU A 172 14.05 -5.33 -4.93
N ASP A 173 14.29 -6.53 -5.46
CA ASP A 173 14.01 -6.83 -6.86
C ASP A 173 12.52 -6.80 -7.17
N VAL A 174 11.70 -7.29 -6.25
CA VAL A 174 10.23 -7.25 -6.37
C VAL A 174 9.75 -5.80 -6.28
N ILE A 175 10.33 -4.98 -5.39
CA ILE A 175 9.99 -3.56 -5.24
C ILE A 175 10.33 -2.79 -6.53
N LEU A 176 11.53 -3.01 -7.10
CA LEU A 176 11.94 -2.33 -8.33
C LEU A 176 11.06 -2.73 -9.52
N ALA A 177 10.80 -4.02 -9.70
CA ALA A 177 9.91 -4.50 -10.75
C ALA A 177 8.49 -3.91 -10.61
N HIS A 178 7.99 -3.78 -9.37
CA HIS A 178 6.71 -3.15 -9.11
C HIS A 178 6.73 -1.64 -9.42
N GLN A 179 7.80 -0.93 -9.08
CA GLN A 179 7.94 0.49 -9.41
C GLN A 179 7.92 0.71 -10.92
N ASP A 180 8.69 -0.08 -11.68
CA ASP A 180 8.73 0.00 -13.14
C ASP A 180 7.35 -0.30 -13.75
N TRP A 181 6.66 -1.30 -13.20
CA TRP A 181 5.32 -1.64 -13.66
C TRP A 181 4.30 -0.53 -13.36
N MET A 182 4.34 0.08 -12.17
CA MET A 182 3.45 1.20 -11.79
C MET A 182 3.67 2.47 -12.63
N GLU A 183 4.83 2.62 -13.29
CA GLU A 183 5.09 3.71 -14.22
C GLU A 183 4.41 3.51 -15.60
N THR A 184 3.90 2.32 -15.89
CA THR A 184 3.16 2.05 -17.13
C THR A 184 1.81 2.79 -17.15
N GLU A 185 1.36 3.21 -18.33
CA GLU A 185 0.05 3.87 -18.48
C GLU A 185 -1.12 2.94 -18.14
N ALA A 186 -0.97 1.63 -18.34
CA ALA A 186 -1.97 0.63 -17.95
C ALA A 186 -2.18 0.64 -16.43
N ALA A 187 -1.10 0.53 -15.64
CA ALA A 187 -1.15 0.53 -14.18
C ALA A 187 -1.68 1.88 -13.64
N LYS A 188 -1.23 3.01 -14.20
CA LYS A 188 -1.70 4.34 -13.83
C LYS A 188 -3.20 4.52 -14.07
N THR A 189 -3.71 3.99 -15.18
CA THR A 189 -5.13 4.07 -15.53
C THR A 189 -5.98 3.31 -14.51
N VAL A 190 -5.61 2.08 -14.16
CA VAL A 190 -6.29 1.30 -13.16
C VAL A 190 -6.18 1.98 -11.77
N TYR A 191 -5.00 2.44 -11.40
CA TYR A 191 -4.80 3.06 -10.08
C TYR A 191 -5.61 4.36 -9.87
N ARG A 192 -5.92 5.11 -10.93
CA ARG A 192 -6.80 6.30 -10.84
C ARG A 192 -8.20 5.97 -10.33
N LEU A 193 -8.70 4.75 -10.55
CA LEU A 193 -10.02 4.31 -10.07
C LEU A 193 -10.12 4.32 -8.54
N ARG A 194 -8.99 4.19 -7.82
CA ARG A 194 -8.95 4.18 -6.35
C ARG A 194 -9.64 5.39 -5.74
N LYS A 195 -9.37 6.62 -6.23
CA LYS A 195 -9.96 7.85 -5.69
C LYS A 195 -11.47 7.90 -5.81
N GLN A 196 -12.01 7.29 -6.85
CA GLN A 196 -13.46 7.30 -7.14
C GLN A 196 -14.22 6.24 -6.35
N THR A 197 -13.52 5.31 -5.72
CA THR A 197 -14.15 4.12 -5.12
C THR A 197 -14.18 4.18 -3.60
N ILE A 198 -13.03 4.13 -2.95
CA ILE A 198 -12.96 3.87 -1.50
C ILE A 198 -13.30 5.10 -0.65
N GLU A 199 -13.01 6.30 -1.12
CA GLU A 199 -13.29 7.54 -0.37
C GLU A 199 -14.79 7.72 -0.12
N LEU A 200 -15.64 7.28 -1.06
CA LEU A 200 -17.10 7.33 -0.94
C LEU A 200 -17.63 6.41 0.16
N VAL A 201 -17.00 5.26 0.41
CA VAL A 201 -17.41 4.33 1.48
C VAL A 201 -17.21 4.96 2.84
N PHE A 202 -16.05 5.55 3.10
CA PHE A 202 -15.78 6.21 4.38
C PHE A 202 -16.61 7.48 4.57
N ALA A 203 -16.94 8.20 3.49
CA ALA A 203 -17.86 9.32 3.55
C ALA A 203 -19.28 8.85 3.93
N ASP A 204 -19.80 7.77 3.32
CA ASP A 204 -21.08 7.17 3.66
C ASP A 204 -21.13 6.76 5.13
N PHE A 205 -20.11 6.05 5.62
CA PHE A 205 -20.05 5.64 7.02
C PHE A 205 -20.08 6.82 7.99
N LYS A 206 -19.30 7.88 7.72
CA LYS A 206 -19.16 9.02 8.62
C LYS A 206 -20.34 10.00 8.56
N GLU A 207 -20.80 10.32 7.34
CA GLU A 207 -21.77 11.39 7.13
C GLU A 207 -23.23 10.89 7.13
N HIS A 208 -23.48 9.71 6.57
CA HIS A 208 -24.85 9.20 6.44
C HIS A 208 -25.21 8.16 7.49
N ARG A 209 -24.20 7.47 8.08
CA ARG A 209 -24.44 6.42 9.08
C ARG A 209 -23.97 6.77 10.47
N GLY A 210 -23.26 7.90 10.63
CA GLY A 210 -22.81 8.39 11.92
C GLY A 210 -21.66 7.59 12.55
N LEU A 211 -20.98 6.71 11.77
CA LEU A 211 -19.84 5.93 12.27
C LEU A 211 -18.59 6.81 12.40
N ARG A 212 -18.66 7.82 13.25
CA ARG A 212 -17.52 8.65 13.62
C ARG A 212 -16.81 8.13 14.86
N ARG A 213 -17.50 7.31 15.65
CA ARG A 213 -17.01 6.71 16.88
C ARG A 213 -17.78 5.42 17.15
N PHE A 214 -17.05 4.39 17.60
CA PHE A 214 -17.69 3.16 18.06
C PHE A 214 -18.42 3.37 19.39
N SER A 215 -19.52 2.67 19.58
CA SER A 215 -20.36 2.75 20.79
C SER A 215 -19.75 2.01 21.98
N GLY A 216 -18.78 1.11 21.73
CA GLY A 216 -18.15 0.31 22.77
C GLY A 216 -16.69 -0.01 22.51
N HIS A 217 -16.12 -0.78 23.43
CA HIS A 217 -14.73 -1.21 23.41
C HIS A 217 -14.62 -2.72 23.20
N GLY A 218 -13.45 -3.16 22.77
CA GLY A 218 -13.15 -4.56 22.48
C GLY A 218 -13.36 -4.91 21.01
N LEU A 219 -12.39 -5.66 20.47
CA LEU A 219 -12.29 -5.92 19.03
C LEU A 219 -13.52 -6.63 18.47
N THR A 220 -14.08 -7.60 19.21
CA THR A 220 -15.30 -8.32 18.81
C THR A 220 -16.49 -7.39 18.64
N ARG A 221 -16.72 -6.51 19.62
CA ARG A 221 -17.82 -5.54 19.55
C ARG A 221 -17.66 -4.57 18.40
N VAL A 222 -16.46 -3.99 18.25
CA VAL A 222 -16.16 -3.03 17.18
C VAL A 222 -16.30 -3.68 15.79
N ARG A 223 -15.87 -4.93 15.64
CA ARG A 223 -16.10 -5.71 14.40
C ARG A 223 -17.57 -5.93 14.12
N THR A 224 -18.37 -6.21 15.15
CA THR A 224 -19.83 -6.37 14.99
C THR A 224 -20.49 -5.06 14.55
N GLU A 225 -20.12 -3.94 15.15
CA GLU A 225 -20.63 -2.62 14.72
C GLU A 225 -20.28 -2.33 13.25
N LEU A 226 -19.02 -2.54 12.86
CA LEU A 226 -18.62 -2.38 11.46
C LEU A 226 -19.37 -3.35 10.53
N ALA A 227 -19.57 -4.59 10.94
CA ALA A 227 -20.31 -5.58 10.17
C ALA A 227 -21.75 -5.14 9.87
N LEU A 228 -22.43 -4.53 10.85
CA LEU A 228 -23.79 -3.99 10.68
C LEU A 228 -23.80 -2.80 9.71
N GLU A 229 -22.79 -1.93 9.77
CA GLU A 229 -22.67 -0.80 8.84
C GLU A 229 -22.42 -1.27 7.40
N VAL A 230 -21.57 -2.26 7.21
CA VAL A 230 -21.30 -2.87 5.89
C VAL A 230 -22.55 -3.57 5.37
N LEU A 231 -23.26 -4.32 6.20
CA LEU A 231 -24.51 -4.97 5.83
C LEU A 231 -25.54 -3.93 5.37
N GLY A 232 -25.75 -2.87 6.15
CA GLY A 232 -26.66 -1.78 5.81
C GLY A 232 -26.29 -1.07 4.51
N HIS A 233 -24.97 -0.82 4.28
CA HIS A 233 -24.48 -0.28 3.02
C HIS A 233 -24.80 -1.19 1.85
N ASN A 234 -24.45 -2.47 1.93
CA ASN A 234 -24.67 -3.43 0.85
C ASN A 234 -26.15 -3.67 0.56
N LEU A 235 -27.03 -3.66 1.56
CA LEU A 235 -28.48 -3.74 1.36
C LEU A 235 -29.03 -2.53 0.58
N LEU A 236 -28.57 -1.33 0.88
CA LEU A 236 -28.96 -0.13 0.13
C LEU A 236 -28.43 -0.15 -1.30
N VAL A 237 -27.21 -0.62 -1.51
CA VAL A 237 -26.64 -0.82 -2.85
C VAL A 237 -27.51 -1.80 -3.64
N LEU A 238 -27.81 -2.97 -3.05
CA LEU A 238 -28.66 -3.99 -3.66
C LEU A 238 -30.03 -3.44 -4.04
N HIS A 239 -30.67 -2.73 -3.12
CA HIS A 239 -31.97 -2.11 -3.36
C HIS A 239 -31.93 -1.13 -4.54
N ARG A 240 -30.90 -0.28 -4.61
CA ARG A 240 -30.71 0.67 -5.72
C ARG A 240 -30.54 -0.05 -7.06
N CYS A 241 -29.70 -1.09 -7.09
CA CYS A 241 -29.48 -1.91 -8.28
C CYS A 241 -30.77 -2.59 -8.77
N LEU A 242 -31.56 -3.16 -7.85
CA LEU A 242 -32.84 -3.78 -8.18
C LEU A 242 -33.86 -2.78 -8.73
N ARG A 243 -33.94 -1.59 -8.13
CA ARG A 243 -34.81 -0.51 -8.65
C ARG A 243 -34.41 -0.05 -10.04
N GLN A 244 -33.10 0.10 -10.30
CA GLN A 244 -32.63 0.49 -11.64
C GLN A 244 -32.97 -0.56 -12.69
N LYS A 245 -32.75 -1.85 -12.40
CA LYS A 245 -33.13 -2.96 -13.31
C LYS A 245 -34.63 -3.00 -13.53
N CYS A 246 -35.45 -2.77 -12.52
CA CYS A 246 -36.91 -2.74 -12.65
C CYS A 246 -37.36 -1.56 -13.53
N ASN A 247 -36.79 -0.37 -13.34
CA ASN A 247 -37.12 0.81 -14.14
C ASN A 247 -36.66 0.64 -15.60
N ALA A 248 -35.49 0.05 -15.87
CA ALA A 248 -35.00 -0.23 -17.21
C ALA A 248 -36.00 -1.15 -17.96
N ARG A 249 -36.43 -2.27 -17.34
CA ARG A 249 -37.41 -3.20 -17.93
C ARG A 249 -38.76 -2.52 -18.22
N LYS A 250 -39.22 -1.62 -17.33
CA LYS A 250 -40.45 -0.85 -17.59
C LYS A 250 -40.30 0.08 -18.80
N MET A 251 -39.14 0.71 -18.95
CA MET A 251 -38.90 1.58 -20.10
C MET A 251 -38.85 0.79 -21.41
N GLU A 252 -38.19 -0.37 -21.44
CA GLU A 252 -38.15 -1.26 -22.59
C GLU A 252 -39.58 -1.67 -23.01
N SER A 253 -40.40 -2.15 -22.07
CA SER A 253 -41.76 -2.56 -22.36
C SER A 253 -42.67 -1.41 -22.88
N LEU A 254 -42.46 -0.19 -22.38
CA LEU A 254 -43.16 0.99 -22.87
C LEU A 254 -42.73 1.42 -24.27
N THR A 255 -41.46 1.19 -24.60
CA THR A 255 -40.92 1.48 -25.92
C THR A 255 -41.45 0.49 -26.96
N GLU A 256 -41.53 -0.78 -26.62
CA GLU A 256 -42.09 -1.84 -27.44
C GLU A 256 -43.58 -1.61 -27.72
N GLN A 257 -44.37 -1.20 -26.68
CA GLN A 257 -45.77 -0.88 -26.84
C GLN A 257 -46.05 0.34 -27.71
N LYS A 258 -45.12 1.29 -27.82
CA LYS A 258 -45.24 2.47 -28.68
C LYS A 258 -44.79 2.20 -30.12
N ALA A 259 -44.05 1.13 -30.35
CA ALA A 259 -43.53 0.74 -31.65
C ALA A 259 -44.45 -0.27 -32.38
N ALA A 260 -45.40 -0.86 -31.68
CA ALA A 260 -46.47 -1.73 -32.19
C ALA A 260 -47.78 -0.92 -32.45
#